data_6041a1c773a9827a17fa9b08a8082e9c
#
_entry.id   6041a1c773a9827a17fa9b08a8082e9c
#
_cell.length_a   1.000
_cell.length_b   1.000
_cell.length_c   1.000
_cell.angle_alpha   90.00
_cell.angle_beta   90.00
_cell.angle_gamma   90.00
#
_symmetry.space_group_name_H-M   'P 1'
#
loop_
_entity.id
_entity.type
_entity.pdbx_description
1 polymer ?
#
loop_
_entity_poly.entity_id
_entity_poly.type
_entity_poly.pdbx_seq_one_letter_code
_entity_poly.pdbx_strand_id
1 'polypeptide(L)'
;MDSKSRLRRNDLEYKLSPLKEKLISHPLYDSIKDEDSIIIFMENHVFSVWDFQSLLKSLQLQLTCIETPWHPTNDNEARRLINEIVLDEESGVNPQGGYSSHFELYREAMIDAGANISKIDELIFEIKKGSELKRIFNS
;
A
#
# COMPACT_ATOMS: atom_id res chain seq x y z
N MET A 1 4.17 -19.90 20.31
CA MET A 1 5.09 -19.49 19.23
C MET A 1 6.36 -20.32 19.34
N ASP A 2 6.70 -21.09 18.31
CA ASP A 2 7.83 -22.01 18.25
C ASP A 2 9.16 -21.21 18.28
N SER A 3 10.21 -21.79 18.91
CA SER A 3 11.55 -21.21 19.02
C SER A 3 12.17 -20.87 17.64
N LYS A 4 11.86 -21.65 16.63
CA LYS A 4 12.31 -21.47 15.24
C LYS A 4 11.68 -20.23 14.58
N SER A 5 10.41 -19.96 14.86
CA SER A 5 9.69 -18.76 14.39
C SER A 5 10.23 -17.48 15.05
N ARG A 6 10.58 -17.58 16.33
CA ARG A 6 11.19 -16.48 17.09
C ARG A 6 12.58 -16.10 16.57
N LEU A 7 13.40 -17.09 16.25
CA LEU A 7 14.73 -16.89 15.67
C LEU A 7 14.64 -16.22 14.28
N ARG A 8 13.68 -16.67 13.43
CA ARG A 8 13.46 -16.05 12.11
C ARG A 8 13.01 -14.59 12.21
N ARG A 9 12.13 -14.28 13.17
CA ARG A 9 11.68 -12.90 13.41
C ARG A 9 12.86 -12.01 13.83
N ASN A 10 13.67 -12.45 14.79
CA ASN A 10 14.82 -11.68 15.26
C ASN A 10 15.86 -11.44 14.15
N ASP A 11 16.12 -12.44 13.30
CA ASP A 11 17.01 -12.30 12.13
C ASP A 11 16.45 -11.29 11.11
N LEU A 12 15.15 -11.32 10.87
CA LEU A 12 14.48 -10.35 9.99
C LEU A 12 14.53 -8.92 10.56
N GLU A 13 14.21 -8.76 11.84
CA GLU A 13 14.28 -7.47 12.53
C GLU A 13 15.70 -6.90 12.52
N TYR A 14 16.71 -7.72 12.77
CA TYR A 14 18.11 -7.31 12.70
C TYR A 14 18.51 -6.82 11.29
N LYS A 15 18.07 -7.52 10.24
CA LYS A 15 18.34 -7.14 8.85
C LYS A 15 17.57 -5.88 8.42
N LEU A 16 16.36 -5.68 8.95
CA LEU A 16 15.53 -4.52 8.61
C LEU A 16 15.90 -3.26 9.39
N SER A 17 16.47 -3.38 10.59
CA SER A 17 16.78 -2.24 11.46
C SER A 17 17.62 -1.14 10.77
N PRO A 18 18.75 -1.45 10.08
CA PRO A 18 19.52 -0.42 9.39
C PRO A 18 18.76 0.26 8.25
N LEU A 19 17.83 -0.45 7.60
CA LEU A 19 16.99 0.10 6.52
C LEU A 19 15.92 1.01 7.09
N LYS A 20 15.31 0.64 8.23
CA LYS A 20 14.36 1.49 8.95
C LYS A 20 15.01 2.79 9.40
N GLU A 21 16.21 2.73 9.97
CA GLU A 21 16.96 3.91 10.39
C GLU A 21 17.25 4.85 9.21
N LYS A 22 17.69 4.31 8.07
CA LYS A 22 17.90 5.10 6.85
C LYS A 22 16.60 5.75 6.34
N LEU A 23 15.49 5.05 6.45
CA LEU A 23 14.19 5.57 6.03
C LEU A 23 13.73 6.70 6.95
N ILE A 24 13.78 6.50 8.27
CA ILE A 24 13.34 7.50 9.27
C ILE A 24 14.22 8.77 9.20
N SER A 25 15.51 8.62 8.96
CA SER A 25 16.46 9.75 8.85
C SER A 25 16.63 10.27 7.41
N HIS A 26 15.73 9.91 6.50
CA HIS A 26 15.88 10.30 5.09
C HIS A 26 15.73 11.81 4.92
N PRO A 27 16.64 12.49 4.17
CA PRO A 27 16.62 13.96 3.98
C PRO A 27 15.33 14.49 3.35
N LEU A 28 14.55 13.64 2.72
CA LEU A 28 13.25 14.00 2.15
C LEU A 28 12.33 14.67 3.18
N TYR A 29 12.31 14.17 4.43
CA TYR A 29 11.46 14.74 5.49
C TYR A 29 11.86 16.18 5.84
N ASP A 30 13.15 16.49 5.76
CA ASP A 30 13.66 17.86 5.99
C ASP A 30 13.37 18.81 4.82
N SER A 31 13.04 18.27 3.64
CA SER A 31 12.72 19.06 2.45
C SER A 31 11.25 19.44 2.33
N ILE A 32 10.36 18.80 3.10
CA ILE A 32 8.92 19.13 3.12
C ILE A 32 8.71 20.28 4.10
N LYS A 33 8.64 21.52 3.60
CA LYS A 33 8.60 22.74 4.44
C LYS A 33 7.40 23.66 4.16
N ASP A 34 6.74 23.47 3.04
CA ASP A 34 5.66 24.31 2.54
C ASP A 34 4.65 23.49 1.71
N GLU A 35 3.58 24.12 1.30
CA GLU A 35 2.52 23.48 0.50
C GLU A 35 3.06 22.94 -0.82
N ASP A 36 3.93 23.68 -1.51
CA ASP A 36 4.49 23.25 -2.79
C ASP A 36 5.29 21.94 -2.64
N SER A 37 6.09 21.83 -1.58
CA SER A 37 6.86 20.61 -1.29
C SER A 37 5.98 19.43 -0.89
N ILE A 38 4.85 19.66 -0.20
CA ILE A 38 3.84 18.64 0.09
C ILE A 38 3.20 18.15 -1.20
N ILE A 39 2.80 19.05 -2.10
CA ILE A 39 2.21 18.71 -3.40
C ILE A 39 3.17 17.81 -4.20
N ILE A 40 4.43 18.23 -4.34
CA ILE A 40 5.45 17.42 -5.03
C ILE A 40 5.62 16.04 -4.36
N PHE A 41 5.62 15.98 -3.03
CA PHE A 41 5.69 14.73 -2.30
C PHE A 41 4.48 13.84 -2.63
N MET A 42 3.25 14.37 -2.56
CA MET A 42 2.02 13.61 -2.82
C MET A 42 1.98 13.05 -4.23
N GLU A 43 2.39 13.82 -5.25
CA GLU A 43 2.44 13.40 -6.65
C GLU A 43 3.37 12.20 -6.90
N ASN A 44 4.37 12.01 -6.04
CA ASN A 44 5.29 10.87 -6.11
C ASN A 44 4.87 9.74 -5.17
N HIS A 45 4.42 10.06 -3.97
CA HIS A 45 4.07 9.08 -2.94
C HIS A 45 2.81 8.28 -3.28
N VAL A 46 1.88 8.84 -4.05
CA VAL A 46 0.64 8.15 -4.47
C VAL A 46 0.90 6.80 -5.14
N PHE A 47 2.00 6.66 -5.86
CA PHE A 47 2.39 5.37 -6.46
C PHE A 47 2.75 4.33 -5.41
N SER A 48 3.36 4.74 -4.28
CA SER A 48 3.64 3.83 -3.16
C SER A 48 2.35 3.43 -2.43
N VAL A 49 1.37 4.33 -2.32
CA VAL A 49 0.04 4.02 -1.77
C VAL A 49 -0.67 2.98 -2.64
N TRP A 50 -0.63 3.15 -3.96
CA TRP A 50 -1.18 2.17 -4.90
C TRP A 50 -0.44 0.83 -4.85
N ASP A 51 0.89 0.84 -4.81
CA ASP A 51 1.73 -0.37 -4.76
C ASP A 51 1.49 -1.16 -3.47
N PHE A 52 1.28 -0.47 -2.35
CA PHE A 52 0.89 -1.11 -1.09
C PHE A 52 -0.42 -1.89 -1.22
N GLN A 53 -1.44 -1.33 -1.88
CA GLN A 53 -2.70 -2.04 -2.16
C GLN A 53 -2.46 -3.29 -3.03
N SER A 54 -1.59 -3.19 -4.03
CA SER A 54 -1.21 -4.33 -4.89
C SER A 54 -0.49 -5.42 -4.10
N LEU A 55 0.44 -5.04 -3.21
CA LEU A 55 1.12 -5.95 -2.31
C LEU A 55 0.13 -6.64 -1.36
N LEU A 56 -0.79 -5.89 -0.77
CA LEU A 56 -1.82 -6.40 0.13
C LEU A 56 -2.70 -7.44 -0.56
N LYS A 57 -3.13 -7.17 -1.81
CA LYS A 57 -3.89 -8.14 -2.61
C LYS A 57 -3.09 -9.40 -2.92
N SER A 58 -1.81 -9.27 -3.21
CA SER A 58 -0.91 -10.42 -3.41
C SER A 58 -0.79 -11.28 -2.13
N LEU A 59 -0.69 -10.64 -0.96
CA LEU A 59 -0.67 -11.33 0.34
C LEU A 59 -2.02 -11.99 0.64
N GLN A 60 -3.14 -11.35 0.31
CA GLN A 60 -4.49 -11.93 0.47
C GLN A 60 -4.63 -13.20 -0.37
N LEU A 61 -4.20 -13.18 -1.63
CA LEU A 61 -4.18 -14.35 -2.52
C LEU A 61 -3.37 -15.53 -1.95
N GLN A 62 -2.24 -15.24 -1.29
CA GLN A 62 -1.33 -16.27 -0.80
C GLN A 62 -1.69 -16.81 0.58
N LEU A 63 -2.24 -15.97 1.47
CA LEU A 63 -2.45 -16.28 2.88
C LEU A 63 -3.91 -16.57 3.23
N THR A 64 -4.84 -16.26 2.33
CA THR A 64 -6.27 -16.53 2.49
C THR A 64 -6.79 -17.38 1.32
N CYS A 65 -8.06 -17.78 1.35
CA CYS A 65 -8.71 -18.40 0.22
C CYS A 65 -9.77 -17.44 -0.35
N ILE A 66 -9.58 -16.98 -1.58
CA ILE A 66 -10.55 -16.18 -2.34
C ILE A 66 -11.20 -16.98 -3.47
N GLU A 67 -10.93 -18.27 -3.56
CA GLU A 67 -11.44 -19.17 -4.59
C GLU A 67 -12.80 -19.75 -4.22
N THR A 68 -13.52 -20.23 -5.23
CA THR A 68 -14.79 -20.94 -5.08
C THR A 68 -14.67 -22.32 -5.73
N PRO A 69 -15.00 -23.42 -4.99
CA PRO A 69 -15.49 -23.48 -3.62
C PRO A 69 -14.44 -23.12 -2.56
N TRP A 70 -14.88 -22.46 -1.48
CA TRP A 70 -14.00 -22.01 -0.41
C TRP A 70 -13.45 -23.18 0.44
N HIS A 71 -12.21 -23.02 0.89
CA HIS A 71 -11.59 -23.89 1.90
C HIS A 71 -10.74 -23.05 2.88
N PRO A 72 -10.58 -23.49 4.17
CA PRO A 72 -9.76 -22.77 5.10
C PRO A 72 -8.25 -22.93 4.78
N THR A 73 -7.46 -21.87 4.92
CA THR A 73 -5.98 -21.94 4.92
C THR A 73 -5.49 -22.37 6.31
N ASN A 74 -4.25 -22.88 6.39
CA ASN A 74 -3.73 -23.46 7.62
C ASN A 74 -3.37 -22.43 8.69
N ASP A 75 -3.03 -21.17 8.30
CA ASP A 75 -2.65 -20.10 9.21
C ASP A 75 -3.83 -19.15 9.43
N ASN A 76 -4.58 -19.39 10.52
CA ASN A 76 -5.75 -18.59 10.87
C ASN A 76 -5.39 -17.20 11.42
N GLU A 77 -4.21 -17.03 12.01
CA GLU A 77 -3.72 -15.72 12.49
C GLU A 77 -3.33 -14.84 11.30
N ALA A 78 -2.56 -15.36 10.35
CA ALA A 78 -2.23 -14.64 9.13
C ALA A 78 -3.48 -14.29 8.31
N ARG A 79 -4.42 -15.24 8.17
CA ARG A 79 -5.71 -15.02 7.51
C ARG A 79 -6.50 -13.89 8.18
N ARG A 80 -6.57 -13.88 9.53
CA ARG A 80 -7.26 -12.83 10.28
C ARG A 80 -6.60 -11.47 10.05
N LEU A 81 -5.28 -11.40 10.22
CA LEU A 81 -4.50 -10.16 10.06
C LEU A 81 -4.70 -9.56 8.66
N ILE A 82 -4.55 -10.38 7.61
CA ILE A 82 -4.67 -9.88 6.23
C ILE A 82 -6.09 -9.37 5.95
N ASN A 83 -7.12 -10.08 6.40
CA ASN A 83 -8.50 -9.63 6.17
C ASN A 83 -8.84 -8.35 6.95
N GLU A 84 -8.28 -8.14 8.14
CA GLU A 84 -8.41 -6.87 8.87
C GLU A 84 -7.74 -5.73 8.12
N ILE A 85 -6.52 -5.91 7.63
CA ILE A 85 -5.82 -4.88 6.84
C ILE A 85 -6.60 -4.60 5.54
N VAL A 86 -7.09 -5.65 4.85
CA VAL A 86 -7.91 -5.46 3.64
C VAL A 86 -9.19 -4.68 3.93
N LEU A 87 -9.84 -4.95 5.05
CA LEU A 87 -11.05 -4.21 5.45
C LEU A 87 -10.75 -2.71 5.62
N ASP A 88 -9.66 -2.39 6.31
CA ASP A 88 -9.31 -1.00 6.61
C ASP A 88 -8.78 -0.26 5.36
N GLU A 89 -7.97 -0.92 4.54
CA GLU A 89 -7.29 -0.28 3.41
C GLU A 89 -8.15 -0.22 2.14
N GLU A 90 -9.01 -1.21 1.90
CA GLU A 90 -9.83 -1.26 0.69
C GLU A 90 -11.22 -0.65 0.87
N SER A 91 -11.76 -0.68 2.09
CA SER A 91 -13.12 -0.24 2.40
C SER A 91 -13.25 0.36 3.80
N GLY A 92 -12.25 1.14 4.20
CA GLY A 92 -12.24 1.85 5.47
C GLY A 92 -13.35 2.91 5.57
N VAL A 93 -13.63 3.36 6.79
CA VAL A 93 -14.64 4.40 7.02
C VAL A 93 -14.14 5.74 6.46
N ASN A 94 -14.91 6.33 5.55
CA ASN A 94 -14.62 7.66 5.04
C ASN A 94 -15.10 8.71 6.06
N PRO A 95 -14.27 9.67 6.50
CA PRO A 95 -14.67 10.74 7.42
C PRO A 95 -15.82 11.60 6.92
N GLN A 96 -16.04 11.67 5.60
CA GLN A 96 -17.14 12.40 4.97
C GLN A 96 -18.42 11.56 4.83
N GLY A 97 -18.38 10.29 5.28
CA GLY A 97 -19.48 9.34 5.25
C GLY A 97 -19.30 8.24 4.22
N GLY A 98 -19.82 7.04 4.53
CA GLY A 98 -19.64 5.87 3.69
C GLY A 98 -18.28 5.19 3.87
N TYR A 99 -17.79 4.57 2.81
CA TYR A 99 -16.55 3.79 2.81
C TYR A 99 -15.71 4.15 1.58
N SER A 100 -14.39 4.17 1.74
CA SER A 100 -13.43 4.41 0.67
C SER A 100 -12.17 3.60 0.93
N SER A 101 -11.43 3.30 -0.13
CA SER A 101 -10.08 2.80 0.03
C SER A 101 -9.12 3.91 0.48
N HIS A 102 -8.04 3.52 1.14
CA HIS A 102 -6.96 4.46 1.49
C HIS A 102 -6.41 5.18 0.24
N PHE A 103 -6.33 4.47 -0.88
CA PHE A 103 -5.92 5.06 -2.15
C PHE A 103 -6.89 6.15 -2.63
N GLU A 104 -8.21 5.93 -2.56
CA GLU A 104 -9.22 6.94 -2.93
C GLU A 104 -9.16 8.16 -2.03
N LEU A 105 -9.05 7.96 -0.70
CA LEU A 105 -8.88 9.05 0.26
C LEU A 105 -7.61 9.86 0.00
N TYR A 106 -6.50 9.19 -0.32
CA TYR A 106 -5.24 9.86 -0.66
C TYR A 106 -5.38 10.70 -1.94
N ARG A 107 -6.05 10.14 -2.95
CA ARG A 107 -6.32 10.84 -4.21
C ARG A 107 -7.24 12.05 -4.02
N GLU A 108 -8.27 11.95 -3.18
CA GLU A 108 -9.12 13.08 -2.78
C GLU A 108 -8.29 14.19 -2.12
N ALA A 109 -7.45 13.82 -1.15
CA ALA A 109 -6.55 14.76 -0.49
C ALA A 109 -5.56 15.43 -1.47
N MET A 110 -5.10 14.72 -2.51
CA MET A 110 -4.28 15.31 -3.59
C MET A 110 -5.04 16.37 -4.36
N ILE A 111 -6.31 16.11 -4.70
CA ILE A 111 -7.17 17.08 -5.41
C ILE A 111 -7.38 18.33 -4.54
N ASP A 112 -7.68 18.15 -3.27
CA ASP A 112 -7.92 19.24 -2.33
C ASP A 112 -6.65 20.09 -2.14
N ALA A 113 -5.48 19.49 -2.16
CA ALA A 113 -4.19 20.18 -2.11
C ALA A 113 -3.78 20.83 -3.45
N GLY A 114 -4.50 20.58 -4.55
CA GLY A 114 -4.14 21.08 -5.89
C GLY A 114 -3.01 20.29 -6.58
N ALA A 115 -2.71 19.08 -6.12
CA ALA A 115 -1.71 18.20 -6.71
C ALA A 115 -2.18 17.61 -8.05
N ASN A 116 -1.24 17.31 -8.95
CA ASN A 116 -1.54 16.72 -10.24
C ASN A 116 -1.75 15.19 -10.12
N ILE A 117 -2.96 14.74 -10.38
CA ILE A 117 -3.37 13.34 -10.33
C ILE A 117 -3.29 12.61 -11.69
N SER A 118 -2.95 13.31 -12.78
CA SER A 118 -3.05 12.77 -14.14
C SER A 118 -2.24 11.49 -14.33
N LYS A 119 -1.03 11.44 -13.78
CA LYS A 119 -0.14 10.27 -13.94
C LYS A 119 -0.67 9.02 -13.23
N ILE A 120 -1.19 9.18 -12.02
CA ILE A 120 -1.77 8.04 -11.29
C ILE A 120 -3.08 7.59 -11.91
N ASP A 121 -3.91 8.51 -12.39
CA ASP A 121 -5.15 8.19 -13.09
C ASP A 121 -4.88 7.44 -14.41
N GLU A 122 -3.87 7.84 -15.16
CA GLU A 122 -3.43 7.15 -16.36
C GLU A 122 -2.94 5.73 -16.05
N LEU A 123 -2.13 5.54 -15.01
CA LEU A 123 -1.70 4.22 -14.54
C LEU A 123 -2.92 3.33 -14.25
N ILE A 124 -3.87 3.81 -13.45
CA ILE A 124 -5.08 3.05 -13.09
C ILE A 124 -5.91 2.72 -14.33
N PHE A 125 -6.05 3.66 -15.26
CA PHE A 125 -6.78 3.45 -16.50
C PHE A 125 -6.13 2.36 -17.37
N GLU A 126 -4.81 2.38 -17.53
CA GLU A 126 -4.09 1.37 -18.31
C GLU A 126 -4.16 -0.03 -17.64
N ILE A 127 -4.09 -0.09 -16.32
CA ILE A 127 -4.30 -1.34 -15.57
C ILE A 127 -5.70 -1.90 -15.81
N LYS A 128 -6.74 -1.06 -15.74
CA LYS A 128 -8.14 -1.47 -16.02
C LYS A 128 -8.35 -1.98 -17.43
N LYS A 129 -7.56 -1.52 -18.39
CA LYS A 129 -7.55 -2.05 -19.77
C LYS A 129 -6.85 -3.39 -19.91
N GLY A 130 -6.16 -3.89 -18.87
CA GLY A 130 -5.35 -5.10 -18.93
C GLY A 130 -3.97 -4.89 -19.56
N SER A 131 -3.48 -3.66 -19.60
CA SER A 131 -2.12 -3.36 -20.07
C SER A 131 -1.09 -3.98 -19.13
N GLU A 132 -0.01 -4.58 -19.69
CA GLU A 132 1.07 -5.11 -18.87
C GLU A 132 1.84 -3.97 -18.19
N LEU A 133 2.05 -4.04 -16.87
CA LEU A 133 2.78 -3.03 -16.10
C LEU A 133 4.15 -2.67 -16.70
N LYS A 134 4.86 -3.66 -17.26
CA LYS A 134 6.15 -3.42 -17.94
C LYS A 134 6.04 -2.47 -19.14
N ARG A 135 4.90 -2.42 -19.82
CA ARG A 135 4.67 -1.48 -20.93
C ARG A 135 4.38 -0.09 -20.41
N ILE A 136 3.63 0.02 -19.32
CA ILE A 136 3.23 1.30 -18.73
C ILE A 136 4.46 2.07 -18.21
N PHE A 137 5.39 1.36 -17.55
CA PHE A 137 6.60 1.99 -16.98
C PHE A 137 7.77 2.18 -17.97
N ASN A 138 7.67 1.70 -19.20
CA ASN A 138 8.69 1.85 -20.24
C ASN A 138 8.27 2.84 -21.35
N SER A 139 7.11 3.46 -21.26
CA SER A 139 6.61 4.53 -22.11
C SER A 139 6.95 5.91 -21.55
#